data_b5d423e5a4eea3567af03843ecbc206a
#
_entry.id   b5d423e5a4eea3567af03843ecbc206a
#
_cell.length_a   1.000
_cell.length_b   1.000
_cell.length_c   1.000
_cell.angle_alpha   90.00
_cell.angle_beta   90.00
_cell.angle_gamma   90.00
#
_symmetry.space_group_name_H-M   'P 1'
#
loop_
_entity.id
_entity.type
_entity.pdbx_description
1 polymer ?
#
loop_
_entity_poly.entity_id
_entity_poly.type
_entity_poly.pdbx_seq_one_letter_code
_entity_poly.pdbx_strand_id
1 'polypeptide(L)'
;MKAGVAALTAGILGGTGVLLFLIAFGTDYWLLATETCGLFEHRNSTLQTGEILTFHHEGFFWRCWFFGEGHPETIWTFWYSDQAHPKFCMHGYLFPMPIALGPFPHPSYDTTAVYRGFWTAFIVLAVAAGLVGGLLLICGVPFLSPRTYKVGGGFLLVSGLFLLLVLLFVIWKEFAADFQKYILLERSEKCMEDVPVHVYYGWSFMFAAAGVPLVLLSGLLFYLVGRDI
;
A
#
# COMPACT_ATOMS: atom_id res chain seq x y z
N MET A 1 13.26 -37.01 1.19
CA MET A 1 14.07 -35.87 1.67
C MET A 1 13.89 -34.61 0.80
N LYS A 2 14.00 -34.71 -0.52
CA LYS A 2 13.88 -33.51 -1.42
C LYS A 2 12.52 -32.83 -1.35
N ALA A 3 11.42 -33.58 -1.33
CA ALA A 3 10.05 -33.01 -1.26
C ALA A 3 9.78 -32.27 0.06
N GLY A 4 10.27 -32.76 1.20
CA GLY A 4 10.12 -32.11 2.50
C GLY A 4 10.86 -30.77 2.58
N VAL A 5 12.09 -30.71 2.04
CA VAL A 5 12.85 -29.44 1.96
C VAL A 5 12.15 -28.44 1.05
N ALA A 6 11.66 -28.87 -0.10
CA ALA A 6 10.92 -28.02 -1.03
C ALA A 6 9.63 -27.46 -0.40
N ALA A 7 8.88 -28.31 0.32
CA ALA A 7 7.67 -27.89 1.03
C ALA A 7 7.98 -26.90 2.16
N LEU A 8 9.07 -27.10 2.92
CA LEU A 8 9.49 -26.17 3.96
C LEU A 8 9.89 -24.80 3.37
N THR A 9 10.70 -24.82 2.30
CA THR A 9 11.11 -23.58 1.61
C THR A 9 9.89 -22.84 1.07
N ALA A 10 8.97 -23.56 0.41
CA ALA A 10 7.73 -22.99 -0.09
C ALA A 10 6.89 -22.39 1.05
N GLY A 11 6.81 -23.07 2.20
CA GLY A 11 6.09 -22.57 3.37
C GLY A 11 6.66 -21.28 3.93
N ILE A 12 7.99 -21.17 4.04
CA ILE A 12 8.65 -19.94 4.49
C ILE A 12 8.40 -18.80 3.51
N LEU A 13 8.57 -19.03 2.21
CA LEU A 13 8.34 -18.01 1.18
C LEU A 13 6.88 -17.54 1.18
N GLY A 14 5.93 -18.48 1.21
CA GLY A 14 4.50 -18.16 1.20
C GLY A 14 4.05 -17.45 2.46
N GLY A 15 4.49 -17.91 3.62
CA GLY A 15 4.19 -17.27 4.91
C GLY A 15 4.73 -15.85 4.97
N THR A 16 5.98 -15.64 4.55
CA THR A 16 6.58 -14.29 4.46
C THR A 16 5.82 -13.42 3.47
N GLY A 17 5.48 -13.92 2.29
CA GLY A 17 4.77 -13.16 1.28
C GLY A 17 3.36 -12.74 1.73
N VAL A 18 2.60 -13.66 2.35
CA VAL A 18 1.28 -13.34 2.90
C VAL A 18 1.38 -12.34 4.06
N LEU A 19 2.40 -12.47 4.92
CA LEU A 19 2.64 -11.51 6.00
C LEU A 19 2.93 -10.12 5.45
N LEU A 20 3.76 -10.01 4.40
CA LEU A 20 4.03 -8.74 3.74
C LEU A 20 2.76 -8.11 3.14
N PHE A 21 1.86 -8.92 2.57
CA PHE A 21 0.57 -8.43 2.09
C PHE A 21 -0.32 -7.89 3.20
N LEU A 22 -0.37 -8.58 4.35
CA LEU A 22 -1.14 -8.11 5.50
C LEU A 22 -0.57 -6.80 6.07
N ILE A 23 0.75 -6.68 6.16
CA ILE A 23 1.41 -5.44 6.58
C ILE A 23 1.13 -4.32 5.56
N ALA A 24 1.28 -4.59 4.27
CA ALA A 24 1.00 -3.62 3.22
C ALA A 24 -0.47 -3.16 3.24
N PHE A 25 -1.41 -4.07 3.49
CA PHE A 25 -2.83 -3.76 3.57
C PHE A 25 -3.19 -2.95 4.81
N GLY A 26 -2.63 -3.31 5.97
CA GLY A 26 -2.96 -2.70 7.25
C GLY A 26 -2.21 -1.41 7.56
N THR A 27 -1.23 -1.01 6.74
CA THR A 27 -0.43 0.20 6.97
C THR A 27 -0.72 1.29 5.95
N ASP A 28 -0.68 2.54 6.40
CA ASP A 28 -1.13 3.72 5.63
C ASP A 28 0.05 4.48 5.00
N TYR A 29 0.98 3.74 4.40
CA TYR A 29 2.18 4.28 3.76
C TYR A 29 2.33 3.79 2.31
N TRP A 30 1.23 3.81 1.55
CA TRP A 30 1.26 3.49 0.12
C TRP A 30 1.78 4.65 -0.70
N LEU A 31 1.31 5.85 -0.38
CA LEU A 31 1.73 7.10 -1.00
C LEU A 31 2.31 8.01 0.08
N LEU A 32 3.43 8.63 -0.24
CA LEU A 32 4.04 9.66 0.56
C LEU A 32 4.13 10.94 -0.28
N ALA A 33 3.80 12.09 0.30
CA ALA A 33 3.97 13.35 -0.39
C ALA A 33 4.50 14.43 0.55
N THR A 34 5.27 15.35 0.00
CA THR A 34 5.78 16.53 0.68
C THR A 34 5.36 17.78 -0.06
N GLU A 35 4.99 18.82 0.67
CA GLU A 35 4.66 20.13 0.13
C GLU A 35 5.18 21.25 1.04
N THR A 36 5.31 22.44 0.48
CA THR A 36 5.84 23.61 1.20
C THR A 36 4.75 24.59 1.64
N CYS A 37 3.48 24.25 1.50
CA CYS A 37 2.36 25.13 1.81
C CYS A 37 2.27 25.53 3.30
N GLY A 38 2.79 24.71 4.21
CA GLY A 38 2.83 24.98 5.65
C GLY A 38 3.62 26.24 6.07
N LEU A 39 4.47 26.77 5.20
CA LEU A 39 5.28 27.95 5.45
C LEU A 39 4.46 29.23 5.75
N PHE A 40 3.22 29.31 5.28
CA PHE A 40 2.40 30.50 5.42
C PHE A 40 1.66 30.60 6.76
N GLU A 41 1.38 29.49 7.39
CA GLU A 41 0.67 29.48 8.68
C GLU A 41 1.59 29.78 9.88
N HIS A 42 2.88 29.48 9.78
CA HIS A 42 3.87 29.67 10.85
C HIS A 42 4.75 30.93 10.73
N ARG A 43 4.51 31.81 9.76
CA ARG A 43 5.32 33.02 9.54
C ARG A 43 5.29 34.04 10.69
N ASN A 44 4.46 33.85 11.70
CA ASN A 44 4.36 34.72 12.87
C ASN A 44 5.21 34.27 14.08
N SER A 45 5.90 33.14 14.02
CA SER A 45 6.85 32.75 15.06
C SER A 45 8.27 33.03 14.58
N THR A 46 8.86 34.05 15.18
CA THR A 46 10.25 34.46 15.05
C THR A 46 11.21 33.30 15.29
N LEU A 47 12.19 33.17 14.42
CA LEU A 47 13.40 32.35 14.54
C LEU A 47 13.26 30.83 14.36
N GLN A 48 13.15 30.36 13.10
CA GLN A 48 13.89 29.14 12.74
C GLN A 48 14.16 29.13 11.23
N THR A 49 15.41 28.87 10.86
CA THR A 49 15.97 28.88 9.50
C THR A 49 15.70 27.58 8.73
N GLY A 50 14.70 26.80 9.12
CA GLY A 50 14.30 25.57 8.45
C GLY A 50 13.03 25.77 7.63
N GLU A 51 12.99 25.23 6.42
CA GLU A 51 11.74 25.14 5.66
C GLU A 51 10.82 24.16 6.39
N ILE A 52 9.67 24.65 6.84
CA ILE A 52 8.62 23.81 7.43
C ILE A 52 7.86 23.17 6.26
N LEU A 53 7.96 21.85 6.18
CA LEU A 53 7.28 21.05 5.18
C LEU A 53 6.02 20.43 5.76
N THR A 54 5.03 20.20 4.91
CA THR A 54 3.93 19.33 5.24
C THR A 54 4.17 17.97 4.62
N PHE A 55 4.08 16.96 5.46
CA PHE A 55 4.21 15.57 5.08
C PHE A 55 2.84 14.92 5.02
N HIS A 56 2.55 14.25 3.93
CA HIS A 56 1.32 13.48 3.74
C HIS A 56 1.66 12.00 3.57
N HIS A 57 0.95 11.14 4.26
CA HIS A 57 0.96 9.71 3.96
C HIS A 57 -0.46 9.17 3.81
N GLU A 58 -0.65 8.34 2.83
CA GLU A 58 -1.94 7.79 2.48
C GLU A 58 -1.87 6.27 2.31
N GLY A 59 -2.84 5.59 2.88
CA GLY A 59 -3.10 4.18 2.69
C GLY A 59 -4.53 3.92 2.24
N PHE A 60 -5.02 2.71 2.49
CA PHE A 60 -6.39 2.34 2.17
C PHE A 60 -7.40 2.84 3.20
N PHE A 61 -7.00 2.92 4.46
CA PHE A 61 -7.91 3.24 5.57
C PHE A 61 -7.76 4.66 6.06
N TRP A 62 -6.55 5.23 6.01
CA TRP A 62 -6.24 6.53 6.57
C TRP A 62 -5.42 7.37 5.61
N ARG A 63 -5.68 8.67 5.69
CA ARG A 63 -4.87 9.73 5.10
C ARG A 63 -4.45 10.65 6.22
N CYS A 64 -3.17 10.84 6.40
CA CYS A 64 -2.65 11.66 7.46
C CYS A 64 -1.69 12.71 6.92
N TRP A 65 -1.66 13.86 7.57
CA TRP A 65 -0.65 14.88 7.34
C TRP A 65 -0.13 15.43 8.66
N PHE A 66 1.10 15.90 8.64
CA PHE A 66 1.76 16.53 9.78
C PHE A 66 2.82 17.51 9.29
N PHE A 67 3.16 18.45 10.17
CA PHE A 67 4.21 19.42 9.89
C PHE A 67 5.55 18.88 10.38
N GLY A 68 6.63 19.16 9.64
CA GLY A 68 7.96 18.75 10.05
C GLY A 68 9.04 19.54 9.36
N GLU A 69 10.25 19.46 9.90
CA GLU A 69 11.44 20.06 9.31
C GLU A 69 12.17 19.00 8.50
N GLY A 70 12.64 19.34 7.29
CA GLY A 70 13.41 18.42 6.49
C GLY A 70 13.58 18.87 5.04
N HIS A 71 14.20 18.03 4.23
CA HIS A 71 14.37 18.27 2.82
C HIS A 71 13.23 17.61 2.03
N PRO A 72 12.55 18.36 1.12
CA PRO A 72 11.40 17.84 0.37
C PRO A 72 11.76 16.67 -0.56
N GLU A 73 13.02 16.53 -0.91
CA GLU A 73 13.49 15.59 -1.94
C GLU A 73 13.85 14.20 -1.39
N THR A 74 13.77 13.96 -0.08
CA THR A 74 14.22 12.70 0.51
C THR A 74 13.11 11.96 1.25
N ILE A 75 12.84 10.74 0.84
CA ILE A 75 11.91 9.81 1.50
C ILE A 75 12.29 9.52 2.96
N TRP A 76 13.59 9.63 3.29
CA TRP A 76 14.11 9.40 4.62
C TRP A 76 13.63 10.43 5.66
N THR A 77 13.24 11.62 5.22
CA THR A 77 12.71 12.67 6.07
C THR A 77 11.44 12.22 6.79
N PHE A 78 10.60 11.41 6.14
CA PHE A 78 9.42 10.81 6.76
C PHE A 78 9.76 9.94 7.97
N TRP A 79 10.90 9.27 7.95
CA TRP A 79 11.30 8.38 9.03
C TRP A 79 11.69 9.13 10.30
N TYR A 80 12.31 10.30 10.15
CA TYR A 80 12.81 11.12 11.27
C TYR A 80 11.76 12.11 11.76
N SER A 81 10.94 12.67 10.88
CA SER A 81 9.96 13.71 11.21
C SER A 81 8.69 13.15 11.84
N ASP A 82 8.39 11.86 11.63
CA ASP A 82 7.13 11.22 12.01
C ASP A 82 6.84 11.17 13.52
N GLN A 83 7.86 11.37 14.36
CA GLN A 83 7.76 11.16 15.81
C GLN A 83 7.52 12.43 16.64
N ALA A 84 7.68 13.62 16.07
CA ALA A 84 7.78 14.86 16.84
C ALA A 84 6.52 15.75 16.80
N HIS A 85 5.61 15.55 15.84
CA HIS A 85 4.50 16.47 15.59
C HIS A 85 3.13 15.79 15.64
N PRO A 86 2.07 16.53 16.06
CA PRO A 86 0.70 16.00 16.06
C PRO A 86 0.27 15.71 14.61
N LYS A 87 -0.26 14.52 14.39
CA LYS A 87 -0.81 14.08 13.11
C LYS A 87 -2.29 14.42 13.00
N PHE A 88 -2.67 14.92 11.85
CA PHE A 88 -4.07 15.07 11.47
C PHE A 88 -4.44 13.94 10.53
N CYS A 89 -5.38 13.10 10.92
CA CYS A 89 -5.78 11.95 10.12
C CYS A 89 -7.27 12.01 9.79
N MET A 90 -7.59 11.67 8.55
CA MET A 90 -8.95 11.44 8.10
C MET A 90 -9.09 10.02 7.54
N HIS A 91 -10.32 9.52 7.51
CA HIS A 91 -10.57 8.20 6.93
C HIS A 91 -10.29 8.18 5.43
N GLY A 92 -9.41 7.27 4.99
CA GLY A 92 -9.31 6.85 3.61
C GLY A 92 -10.43 5.87 3.30
N TYR A 93 -11.08 6.02 2.14
CA TYR A 93 -12.15 5.12 1.76
C TYR A 93 -11.59 3.95 0.96
N LEU A 94 -11.65 2.76 1.51
CA LEU A 94 -11.31 1.54 0.78
C LEU A 94 -12.26 1.32 -0.40
N PHE A 95 -13.56 1.53 -0.18
CA PHE A 95 -14.58 1.47 -1.24
C PHE A 95 -14.79 2.87 -1.85
N PRO A 96 -15.15 2.93 -3.14
CA PRO A 96 -15.67 4.16 -3.74
C PRO A 96 -17.06 4.46 -3.16
N MET A 97 -17.09 4.80 -1.87
CA MET A 97 -18.34 5.23 -1.23
C MET A 97 -18.80 6.55 -1.84
N PRO A 98 -20.12 6.79 -1.84
CA PRO A 98 -20.65 8.00 -2.45
C PRO A 98 -19.98 9.22 -1.85
N ILE A 99 -19.26 9.85 -2.68
CA ILE A 99 -18.53 11.10 -2.52
C ILE A 99 -19.46 12.25 -2.10
N ALA A 100 -20.74 12.02 -2.16
CA ALA A 100 -21.78 12.95 -1.74
C ALA A 100 -21.69 13.42 -0.27
N LEU A 101 -20.86 12.78 0.53
CA LEU A 101 -20.62 13.14 1.93
C LEU A 101 -19.23 13.77 2.17
N GLY A 102 -18.38 13.87 1.15
CA GLY A 102 -17.09 14.54 1.23
C GLY A 102 -17.18 16.01 0.81
N PRO A 103 -16.29 16.87 1.32
CA PRO A 103 -16.26 18.27 0.94
C PRO A 103 -15.81 18.53 -0.51
N PHE A 104 -15.63 17.50 -1.35
CA PHE A 104 -14.99 17.60 -2.65
C PHE A 104 -15.88 17.16 -3.82
N PRO A 105 -16.64 18.04 -4.44
CA PRO A 105 -17.26 17.80 -5.74
C PRO A 105 -16.22 18.04 -6.84
N HIS A 106 -15.41 17.04 -7.23
CA HIS A 106 -14.41 17.25 -8.28
C HIS A 106 -14.40 16.13 -9.32
N PRO A 107 -14.29 16.47 -10.64
CA PRO A 107 -14.21 15.49 -11.73
C PRO A 107 -12.96 14.58 -11.68
N SER A 108 -11.84 15.08 -11.15
CA SER A 108 -10.63 14.26 -10.94
C SER A 108 -10.81 13.17 -9.88
N TYR A 109 -11.79 13.31 -9.04
CA TYR A 109 -12.16 12.34 -8.02
C TYR A 109 -12.86 11.12 -8.63
N ASP A 110 -13.69 11.28 -9.64
CA ASP A 110 -14.41 10.16 -10.27
C ASP A 110 -13.44 9.17 -10.89
N THR A 111 -12.37 9.63 -11.53
CA THR A 111 -11.31 8.77 -12.07
C THR A 111 -10.63 7.96 -10.96
N THR A 112 -10.23 8.60 -9.87
CA THR A 112 -9.62 7.94 -8.72
C THR A 112 -10.58 6.94 -8.06
N ALA A 113 -11.88 7.23 -8.00
CA ALA A 113 -12.88 6.31 -7.46
C ALA A 113 -12.96 5.00 -8.24
N VAL A 114 -12.85 5.05 -9.56
CA VAL A 114 -12.81 3.84 -10.41
C VAL A 114 -11.58 2.99 -10.08
N TYR A 115 -10.40 3.60 -10.00
CA TYR A 115 -9.18 2.88 -9.60
C TYR A 115 -9.31 2.27 -8.21
N ARG A 116 -9.88 2.99 -7.24
CA ARG A 116 -10.11 2.49 -5.87
C ARG A 116 -11.05 1.29 -5.85
N GLY A 117 -12.07 1.27 -6.70
CA GLY A 117 -12.95 0.10 -6.83
C GLY A 117 -12.20 -1.16 -7.26
N PHE A 118 -11.33 -1.04 -8.26
CA PHE A 118 -10.48 -2.15 -8.69
C PHE A 118 -9.45 -2.55 -7.63
N TRP A 119 -8.80 -1.60 -6.97
CA TRP A 119 -7.86 -1.92 -5.89
C TRP A 119 -8.52 -2.70 -4.77
N THR A 120 -9.71 -2.26 -4.36
CA THR A 120 -10.47 -2.95 -3.31
C THR A 120 -10.78 -4.38 -3.71
N ALA A 121 -11.26 -4.60 -4.93
CA ALA A 121 -11.54 -5.94 -5.41
C ALA A 121 -10.29 -6.83 -5.41
N PHE A 122 -9.19 -6.35 -5.98
CA PHE A 122 -7.95 -7.13 -6.05
C PHE A 122 -7.32 -7.39 -4.68
N ILE A 123 -7.33 -6.42 -3.77
CA ILE A 123 -6.74 -6.60 -2.44
C ILE A 123 -7.55 -7.59 -1.61
N VAL A 124 -8.88 -7.51 -1.64
CA VAL A 124 -9.75 -8.42 -0.91
C VAL A 124 -9.59 -9.84 -1.43
N LEU A 125 -9.62 -10.03 -2.75
CA LEU A 125 -9.45 -11.35 -3.37
C LEU A 125 -8.06 -11.93 -3.10
N ALA A 126 -7.00 -11.13 -3.22
CA ALA A 126 -5.64 -11.58 -3.02
C ALA A 126 -5.34 -11.94 -1.56
N VAL A 127 -5.77 -11.10 -0.62
CA VAL A 127 -5.59 -11.36 0.83
C VAL A 127 -6.41 -12.57 1.26
N ALA A 128 -7.67 -12.67 0.86
CA ALA A 128 -8.52 -13.83 1.19
C ALA A 128 -7.93 -15.12 0.62
N ALA A 129 -7.50 -15.13 -0.64
CA ALA A 129 -6.85 -16.27 -1.26
C ALA A 129 -5.55 -16.66 -0.54
N GLY A 130 -4.72 -15.67 -0.18
CA GLY A 130 -3.48 -15.90 0.56
C GLY A 130 -3.71 -16.55 1.94
N LEU A 131 -4.71 -16.07 2.67
CA LEU A 131 -5.09 -16.63 3.97
C LEU A 131 -5.64 -18.05 3.84
N VAL A 132 -6.56 -18.28 2.91
CA VAL A 132 -7.11 -19.63 2.65
C VAL A 132 -6.01 -20.59 2.21
N GLY A 133 -5.16 -20.19 1.27
CA GLY A 133 -4.02 -20.98 0.82
C GLY A 133 -3.05 -21.31 1.96
N GLY A 134 -2.70 -20.32 2.77
CA GLY A 134 -1.85 -20.48 3.94
C GLY A 134 -2.43 -21.47 4.95
N LEU A 135 -3.71 -21.34 5.30
CA LEU A 135 -4.40 -22.26 6.22
C LEU A 135 -4.43 -23.70 5.67
N LEU A 136 -4.78 -23.86 4.39
CA LEU A 136 -4.79 -25.19 3.76
C LEU A 136 -3.41 -25.86 3.80
N LEU A 137 -2.35 -25.08 3.61
CA LEU A 137 -0.98 -25.61 3.63
C LEU A 137 -0.53 -25.93 5.05
N ILE A 138 -0.83 -25.09 6.04
CA ILE A 138 -0.54 -25.39 7.45
C ILE A 138 -1.25 -26.68 7.88
N CYS A 139 -2.51 -26.87 7.52
CA CYS A 139 -3.26 -28.08 7.81
C CYS A 139 -2.79 -29.30 6.97
N GLY A 140 -2.36 -29.07 5.74
CA GLY A 140 -2.02 -30.13 4.79
C GLY A 140 -0.61 -30.69 4.94
N VAL A 141 0.35 -29.90 5.41
CA VAL A 141 1.75 -30.31 5.56
C VAL A 141 1.93 -31.55 6.46
N PRO A 142 1.27 -31.65 7.63
CA PRO A 142 1.42 -32.83 8.48
C PRO A 142 0.89 -34.12 7.85
N PHE A 143 -0.10 -34.01 6.94
CA PHE A 143 -0.76 -35.17 6.33
C PHE A 143 -0.18 -35.57 4.96
N LEU A 144 0.80 -34.83 4.44
CA LEU A 144 1.44 -35.05 3.13
C LEU A 144 0.41 -35.28 1.99
N SER A 145 -0.72 -34.56 2.04
CA SER A 145 -1.80 -34.74 1.06
C SER A 145 -1.51 -34.01 -0.26
N PRO A 146 -1.34 -34.75 -1.37
CA PRO A 146 -1.06 -34.13 -2.68
C PRO A 146 -2.17 -33.16 -3.14
N ARG A 147 -3.44 -33.47 -2.78
CA ARG A 147 -4.57 -32.60 -3.11
C ARG A 147 -4.50 -31.28 -2.37
N THR A 148 -4.19 -31.31 -1.09
CA THR A 148 -4.07 -30.10 -0.26
C THR A 148 -2.92 -29.22 -0.73
N TYR A 149 -1.79 -29.79 -1.13
CA TYR A 149 -0.69 -29.03 -1.71
C TYR A 149 -1.07 -28.34 -3.02
N LYS A 150 -1.77 -29.04 -3.93
CA LYS A 150 -2.22 -28.44 -5.20
C LYS A 150 -3.22 -27.33 -4.97
N VAL A 151 -4.22 -27.54 -4.14
CA VAL A 151 -5.28 -26.57 -3.87
C VAL A 151 -4.71 -25.35 -3.11
N GLY A 152 -3.94 -25.58 -2.06
CA GLY A 152 -3.29 -24.51 -1.29
C GLY A 152 -2.31 -23.69 -2.14
N GLY A 153 -1.50 -24.38 -2.96
CA GLY A 153 -0.61 -23.73 -3.93
C GLY A 153 -1.38 -22.91 -4.97
N GLY A 154 -2.52 -23.42 -5.45
CA GLY A 154 -3.42 -22.70 -6.35
C GLY A 154 -3.97 -21.42 -5.72
N PHE A 155 -4.40 -21.47 -4.46
CA PHE A 155 -4.84 -20.27 -3.73
C PHE A 155 -3.72 -19.24 -3.54
N LEU A 156 -2.47 -19.68 -3.28
CA LEU A 156 -1.35 -18.77 -3.23
C LEU A 156 -1.06 -18.13 -4.59
N LEU A 157 -1.20 -18.87 -5.70
CA LEU A 157 -1.08 -18.29 -7.03
C LEU A 157 -2.17 -17.24 -7.29
N VAL A 158 -3.41 -17.49 -6.87
CA VAL A 158 -4.49 -16.51 -6.93
C VAL A 158 -4.18 -15.28 -6.07
N SER A 159 -3.55 -15.46 -4.91
CA SER A 159 -3.06 -14.34 -4.09
C SER A 159 -2.07 -13.45 -4.85
N GLY A 160 -1.40 -13.97 -5.87
CA GLY A 160 -0.57 -13.18 -6.78
C GLY A 160 -1.33 -12.10 -7.57
N LEU A 161 -2.68 -12.07 -7.53
CA LEU A 161 -3.49 -10.93 -8.03
C LEU A 161 -3.12 -9.60 -7.36
N PHE A 162 -2.41 -9.63 -6.24
CA PHE A 162 -1.80 -8.43 -5.65
C PHE A 162 -0.87 -7.71 -6.63
N LEU A 163 -0.30 -8.43 -7.60
CA LEU A 163 0.47 -7.80 -8.68
C LEU A 163 -0.39 -6.82 -9.50
N LEU A 164 -1.65 -7.17 -9.78
CA LEU A 164 -2.56 -6.28 -10.51
C LEU A 164 -2.87 -5.03 -9.70
N LEU A 165 -3.03 -5.15 -8.38
CA LEU A 165 -3.16 -3.99 -7.49
C LEU A 165 -1.94 -3.07 -7.57
N VAL A 166 -0.73 -3.64 -7.46
CA VAL A 166 0.52 -2.88 -7.54
C VAL A 166 0.65 -2.18 -8.89
N LEU A 167 0.37 -2.88 -9.98
CA LEU A 167 0.42 -2.31 -11.33
C LEU A 167 -0.62 -1.19 -11.53
N LEU A 168 -1.85 -1.39 -11.07
CA LEU A 168 -2.88 -0.35 -11.14
C LEU A 168 -2.50 0.88 -10.33
N PHE A 169 -1.89 0.69 -9.17
CA PHE A 169 -1.44 1.80 -8.34
C PHE A 169 -0.32 2.60 -9.04
N VAL A 170 0.63 1.92 -9.70
CA VAL A 170 1.67 2.57 -10.51
C VAL A 170 1.03 3.33 -11.68
N ILE A 171 0.12 2.70 -12.43
CA ILE A 171 -0.55 3.34 -13.56
C ILE A 171 -1.32 4.59 -13.09
N TRP A 172 -2.04 4.49 -11.99
CA TRP A 172 -2.76 5.63 -11.43
C TRP A 172 -1.79 6.75 -11.04
N LYS A 173 -0.73 6.43 -10.30
CA LYS A 173 0.25 7.41 -9.85
C LYS A 173 0.98 8.10 -10.99
N GLU A 174 1.43 7.36 -12.00
CA GLU A 174 2.28 7.93 -13.05
C GLU A 174 1.47 8.61 -14.20
N PHE A 175 0.23 8.16 -14.45
CA PHE A 175 -0.51 8.58 -15.63
C PHE A 175 -1.87 9.21 -15.37
N ALA A 176 -2.53 8.89 -14.27
CA ALA A 176 -3.92 9.31 -14.04
C ALA A 176 -4.06 10.38 -12.97
N ALA A 177 -3.17 10.43 -11.98
CA ALA A 177 -3.31 11.32 -10.84
C ALA A 177 -2.64 12.67 -11.11
N ASP A 178 -3.42 13.74 -10.91
CA ASP A 178 -2.90 15.09 -10.76
C ASP A 178 -2.70 15.34 -9.27
N PHE A 179 -1.49 15.08 -8.78
CA PHE A 179 -1.20 15.18 -7.35
C PHE A 179 -1.24 16.59 -6.82
N GLN A 180 -0.95 17.58 -7.64
CA GLN A 180 -1.05 18.97 -7.22
C GLN A 180 -2.49 19.28 -6.83
N LYS A 181 -3.46 18.92 -7.67
CA LYS A 181 -4.87 19.07 -7.33
C LYS A 181 -5.29 18.11 -6.20
N TYR A 182 -4.85 16.86 -6.23
CA TYR A 182 -5.27 15.83 -5.29
C TYR A 182 -4.86 16.14 -3.85
N ILE A 183 -3.66 16.65 -3.62
CA ILE A 183 -3.12 16.98 -2.30
C ILE A 183 -3.50 18.37 -1.87
N LEU A 184 -3.41 19.37 -2.75
CA LEU A 184 -3.67 20.76 -2.41
C LEU A 184 -5.16 21.06 -2.22
N LEU A 185 -6.06 20.34 -2.90
CA LEU A 185 -7.51 20.52 -2.71
C LEU A 185 -7.98 20.20 -1.28
N GLU A 186 -7.31 19.32 -0.58
CA GLU A 186 -7.65 19.01 0.83
C GLU A 186 -7.34 20.16 1.77
N ARG A 187 -6.40 21.03 1.40
CA ARG A 187 -6.01 22.21 2.18
C ARG A 187 -6.61 23.52 1.68
N SER A 188 -7.39 23.45 0.67
CA SER A 188 -8.13 24.27 -0.26
C SER A 188 -8.18 25.80 -0.12
N GLU A 189 -7.91 26.44 0.96
CA GLU A 189 -8.18 27.88 1.04
C GLU A 189 -6.94 28.78 1.23
N LYS A 190 -5.75 28.21 1.43
CA LYS A 190 -4.58 29.00 1.82
C LYS A 190 -3.29 28.72 1.04
N CYS A 191 -3.29 27.78 0.12
CA CYS A 191 -2.12 27.49 -0.71
C CYS A 191 -2.17 28.23 -2.03
N MET A 192 -1.05 28.83 -2.44
CA MET A 192 -0.90 29.37 -3.79
C MET A 192 -0.86 28.20 -4.80
N GLU A 193 -1.38 28.43 -6.01
CA GLU A 193 -1.55 27.40 -7.05
C GLU A 193 -0.24 26.73 -7.52
N ASP A 194 0.92 27.33 -7.24
CA ASP A 194 2.22 26.91 -7.77
C ASP A 194 3.15 26.27 -6.71
N VAL A 195 2.59 25.65 -5.69
CA VAL A 195 3.41 24.97 -4.68
C VAL A 195 3.93 23.63 -5.22
N PRO A 196 5.26 23.38 -5.22
CA PRO A 196 5.79 22.10 -5.66
C PRO A 196 5.39 20.98 -4.70
N VAL A 197 4.83 19.91 -5.27
CA VAL A 197 4.44 18.70 -4.55
C VAL A 197 5.33 17.55 -5.02
N HIS A 198 6.06 16.94 -4.09
CA HIS A 198 6.87 15.76 -4.36
C HIS A 198 6.15 14.52 -3.85
N VAL A 199 6.00 13.50 -4.72
CA VAL A 199 5.23 12.29 -4.41
C VAL A 199 6.11 11.05 -4.57
N TYR A 200 6.12 10.21 -3.54
CA TYR A 200 6.93 9.00 -3.46
C TYR A 200 6.07 7.76 -3.19
N TYR A 201 6.59 6.60 -3.60
CA TYR A 201 6.04 5.32 -3.16
C TYR A 201 6.48 5.06 -1.71
N GLY A 202 5.54 4.72 -0.86
CA GLY A 202 5.83 4.40 0.53
C GLY A 202 6.22 2.94 0.74
N TRP A 203 6.61 2.60 1.95
CA TRP A 203 7.05 1.25 2.29
C TRP A 203 5.94 0.21 2.27
N SER A 204 4.66 0.57 2.48
CA SER A 204 3.54 -0.36 2.29
C SER A 204 3.48 -0.87 0.85
N PHE A 205 3.69 0.03 -0.13
CA PHE A 205 3.81 -0.33 -1.53
C PHE A 205 5.02 -1.26 -1.79
N MET A 206 6.17 -0.96 -1.18
CA MET A 206 7.37 -1.78 -1.33
C MET A 206 7.18 -3.20 -0.75
N PHE A 207 6.50 -3.32 0.40
CA PHE A 207 6.15 -4.61 0.99
C PHE A 207 5.19 -5.40 0.09
N ALA A 208 4.20 -4.73 -0.48
CA ALA A 208 3.31 -5.36 -1.46
C ALA A 208 4.08 -5.88 -2.67
N ALA A 209 4.94 -5.04 -3.26
CA ALA A 209 5.75 -5.41 -4.42
C ALA A 209 6.72 -6.56 -4.11
N ALA A 210 7.35 -6.59 -2.93
CA ALA A 210 8.23 -7.66 -2.50
C ALA A 210 7.48 -8.96 -2.19
N GLY A 211 6.27 -8.89 -1.66
CA GLY A 211 5.44 -10.06 -1.35
C GLY A 211 4.99 -10.84 -2.58
N VAL A 212 4.75 -10.15 -3.71
CA VAL A 212 4.25 -10.78 -4.95
C VAL A 212 5.14 -11.93 -5.43
N PRO A 213 6.45 -11.76 -5.68
CA PRO A 213 7.28 -12.86 -6.15
C PRO A 213 7.38 -14.00 -5.13
N LEU A 214 7.38 -13.70 -3.84
CA LEU A 214 7.45 -14.71 -2.78
C LEU A 214 6.22 -15.62 -2.79
N VAL A 215 5.03 -15.03 -2.90
CA VAL A 215 3.76 -15.78 -2.95
C VAL A 215 3.65 -16.60 -4.22
N LEU A 216 4.03 -16.03 -5.37
CA LEU A 216 4.00 -16.74 -6.65
C LEU A 216 4.96 -17.93 -6.68
N LEU A 217 6.20 -17.74 -6.23
CA LEU A 217 7.19 -18.82 -6.13
C LEU A 217 6.73 -19.91 -5.16
N SER A 218 6.20 -19.54 -4.01
CA SER A 218 5.64 -20.47 -3.04
C SER A 218 4.50 -21.28 -3.63
N GLY A 219 3.53 -20.62 -4.26
CA GLY A 219 2.38 -21.27 -4.86
C GLY A 219 2.78 -22.26 -5.95
N LEU A 220 3.76 -21.88 -6.80
CA LEU A 220 4.30 -22.76 -7.83
C LEU A 220 5.01 -23.99 -7.21
N LEU A 221 5.86 -23.78 -6.21
CA LEU A 221 6.58 -24.87 -5.54
C LEU A 221 5.61 -25.85 -4.88
N PHE A 222 4.60 -25.38 -4.16
CA PHE A 222 3.60 -26.26 -3.56
C PHE A 222 2.78 -27.03 -4.61
N TYR A 223 2.42 -26.36 -5.70
CA TYR A 223 1.70 -27.01 -6.80
C TYR A 223 2.55 -28.14 -7.43
N LEU A 224 3.85 -27.88 -7.67
CA LEU A 224 4.77 -28.87 -8.22
C LEU A 224 5.00 -30.03 -7.25
N VAL A 225 5.27 -29.76 -5.97
CA VAL A 225 5.42 -30.80 -4.95
C VAL A 225 4.17 -31.66 -4.86
N GLY A 226 2.98 -31.07 -4.89
CA GLY A 226 1.73 -31.83 -4.89
C GLY A 226 1.46 -32.60 -6.17
N ARG A 227 2.13 -32.28 -7.29
CA ARG A 227 2.07 -33.07 -8.51
C ARG A 227 2.96 -34.29 -8.48
N ASP A 228 4.13 -34.15 -7.83
CA ASP A 228 5.20 -35.17 -7.85
C ASP A 228 5.09 -36.18 -6.68
N ILE A 229 4.19 -35.96 -5.73
CA ILE A 229 3.78 -36.90 -4.67
C ILE A 229 2.54 -37.66 -5.12
#